data_5c92124e26700f76d26ec7c4a7ed08b2
#
_entry.id   5c92124e26700f76d26ec7c4a7ed08b2
#
_cell.length_a   1.000
_cell.length_b   1.000
_cell.length_c   1.000
_cell.angle_alpha   90.00
_cell.angle_beta   90.00
_cell.angle_gamma   90.00
#
_symmetry.space_group_name_H-M   'P 1'
#
loop_
_entity.id
_entity.type
_entity.pdbx_description
1 polymer ?
#
loop_
_entity_poly.entity_id
_entity_poly.type
_entity_poly.pdbx_seq_one_letter_code
_entity_poly.pdbx_strand_id
1 'polypeptide(L)'
;YEVEKEINTEKGGEPHGLRISPDGKMAYIAMLKGKSIGLLDIGKMTLSYVPLKGAAVQTGVTPDGKYALASVYDAKSLAVYDIASKKLSYVDLPKEAKGPVQIYPTPDSRFVYVADQGYYFNQPAGDLVYKIDLQEMKVAETIKGGNAPHGVAVSKDGKFVYVTNLLSDDLSVIDAVAGKEVAKIKIGKMPNGVSLFYGEG
;
A
#
# COMPACT_ATOMS: atom_id res chain seq x y z
N TYR A 1 17.63 14.64 17.86
CA TYR A 1 16.30 14.03 17.85
C TYR A 1 16.13 13.26 19.16
N GLU A 2 15.01 13.45 19.82
CA GLU A 2 14.66 12.77 21.08
C GLU A 2 13.35 12.03 20.89
N VAL A 3 13.19 10.89 21.59
CA VAL A 3 11.92 10.16 21.63
C VAL A 3 11.01 10.88 22.63
N GLU A 4 9.95 11.49 22.13
CA GLU A 4 8.99 12.22 22.99
C GLU A 4 8.02 11.27 23.67
N LYS A 5 7.62 10.19 22.96
CA LYS A 5 6.64 9.21 23.48
C LYS A 5 6.74 7.86 22.79
N GLU A 6 6.60 6.82 23.57
CA GLU A 6 6.41 5.45 23.12
C GLU A 6 4.94 5.03 23.27
N ILE A 7 4.42 4.33 22.26
CA ILE A 7 3.06 3.81 22.25
C ILE A 7 3.12 2.28 22.18
N ASN A 8 2.60 1.62 23.20
CA ASN A 8 2.52 0.18 23.22
C ASN A 8 1.45 -0.33 22.26
N THR A 9 1.87 -1.23 21.34
CA THR A 9 1.00 -1.84 20.34
C THR A 9 0.66 -3.31 20.63
N GLU A 10 0.84 -3.79 21.86
CA GLU A 10 0.68 -5.22 22.21
C GLU A 10 -0.62 -5.84 21.69
N LYS A 11 -1.75 -5.14 21.83
CA LYS A 11 -3.04 -5.61 21.33
C LYS A 11 -3.13 -5.64 19.80
N GLY A 12 -2.37 -4.81 19.11
CA GLY A 12 -2.33 -4.73 17.67
C GLY A 12 -1.30 -5.66 17.03
N GLY A 13 -0.23 -6.02 17.73
CA GLY A 13 0.84 -6.94 17.30
C GLY A 13 1.55 -6.57 16.00
N GLU A 14 2.87 -6.41 16.04
CA GLU A 14 3.75 -6.17 14.90
C GLU A 14 3.32 -5.02 13.96
N PRO A 15 3.51 -3.75 14.36
CA PRO A 15 3.36 -2.62 13.44
C PRO A 15 4.37 -2.74 12.30
N HIS A 16 3.90 -2.62 11.04
CA HIS A 16 4.72 -2.80 9.85
C HIS A 16 4.76 -1.53 8.99
N GLY A 17 3.70 -1.25 8.22
CA GLY A 17 3.62 -0.06 7.36
C GLY A 17 2.78 1.06 7.98
N LEU A 18 3.14 2.32 7.76
CA LEU A 18 2.47 3.48 8.32
C LEU A 18 2.26 4.56 7.26
N ARG A 19 1.10 5.23 7.30
CA ARG A 19 0.82 6.47 6.56
C ARG A 19 0.08 7.46 7.45
N ILE A 20 0.44 8.73 7.29
CA ILE A 20 -0.21 9.86 7.98
C ILE A 20 -1.33 10.40 7.10
N SER A 21 -2.45 10.82 7.72
CA SER A 21 -3.54 11.49 7.02
C SER A 21 -3.08 12.81 6.39
N PRO A 22 -3.72 13.28 5.29
CA PRO A 22 -3.32 14.53 4.62
C PRO A 22 -3.35 15.76 5.52
N ASP A 23 -4.19 15.77 6.56
CA ASP A 23 -4.27 16.86 7.55
C ASP A 23 -3.28 16.71 8.71
N GLY A 24 -2.47 15.66 8.72
CA GLY A 24 -1.45 15.39 9.74
C GLY A 24 -1.97 14.94 11.10
N LYS A 25 -3.27 14.70 11.27
CA LYS A 25 -3.88 14.42 12.58
C LYS A 25 -3.93 12.96 12.97
N MET A 26 -3.97 12.08 11.98
CA MET A 26 -4.06 10.64 12.18
C MET A 26 -2.89 9.92 11.54
N ALA A 27 -2.40 8.85 12.17
CA ALA A 27 -1.56 7.86 11.51
C ALA A 27 -2.30 6.52 11.43
N TYR A 28 -2.24 5.90 10.26
CA TYR A 28 -2.81 4.59 9.97
C TYR A 28 -1.69 3.58 9.89
N ILE A 29 -1.75 2.54 10.71
CA ILE A 29 -0.66 1.59 10.91
C ILE A 29 -1.13 0.19 10.53
N ALA A 30 -0.41 -0.47 9.64
CA ALA A 30 -0.65 -1.87 9.32
C ALA A 30 -0.16 -2.74 10.47
N MET A 31 -1.05 -3.48 11.10
CA MET A 31 -0.74 -4.40 12.20
C MET A 31 -0.71 -5.83 11.66
N LEU A 32 0.51 -6.34 11.40
CA LEU A 32 0.71 -7.60 10.68
C LEU A 32 0.11 -8.79 11.43
N LYS A 33 0.59 -9.09 12.63
CA LYS A 33 0.04 -10.18 13.47
C LYS A 33 -1.33 -9.87 14.04
N GLY A 34 -1.58 -8.60 14.36
CA GLY A 34 -2.86 -8.16 14.93
C GLY A 34 -4.00 -8.12 13.92
N LYS A 35 -3.71 -8.34 12.63
CA LYS A 35 -4.71 -8.35 11.55
C LYS A 35 -5.67 -7.17 11.66
N SER A 36 -5.11 -5.96 11.70
CA SER A 36 -5.91 -4.74 11.89
C SER A 36 -5.24 -3.52 11.28
N ILE A 37 -6.01 -2.44 11.11
CA ILE A 37 -5.46 -1.10 10.93
C ILE A 37 -5.43 -0.42 12.30
N GLY A 38 -4.25 -0.03 12.77
CA GLY A 38 -4.10 0.85 13.92
C GLY A 38 -4.46 2.29 13.54
N LEU A 39 -5.33 2.91 14.29
CA LEU A 39 -5.76 4.30 14.15
C LEU A 39 -5.14 5.11 15.29
N LEU A 40 -4.05 5.81 15.02
CA LEU A 40 -3.38 6.66 15.99
C LEU A 40 -3.83 8.11 15.82
N ASP A 41 -4.50 8.67 16.82
CA ASP A 41 -4.70 10.12 16.96
C ASP A 41 -3.38 10.74 17.43
N ILE A 42 -2.72 11.51 16.52
CA ILE A 42 -1.38 12.06 16.78
C ILE A 42 -1.44 13.12 17.89
N GLY A 43 -2.49 13.94 17.93
CA GLY A 43 -2.61 14.99 18.95
C GLY A 43 -2.86 14.44 20.35
N LYS A 44 -3.68 13.37 20.47
CA LYS A 44 -3.99 12.73 21.75
C LYS A 44 -3.05 11.58 22.10
N MET A 45 -2.28 11.10 21.13
CA MET A 45 -1.42 9.92 21.28
C MET A 45 -2.21 8.69 21.76
N THR A 46 -3.41 8.51 21.21
CA THR A 46 -4.28 7.36 21.53
C THR A 46 -4.42 6.46 20.31
N LEU A 47 -4.29 5.16 20.54
CA LEU A 47 -4.33 4.12 19.51
C LEU A 47 -5.59 3.26 19.66
N SER A 48 -6.33 3.08 18.57
CA SER A 48 -7.45 2.16 18.45
C SER A 48 -7.27 1.29 17.19
N TYR A 49 -8.13 0.27 17.00
CA TYR A 49 -7.94 -0.71 15.95
C TYR A 49 -9.22 -0.99 15.18
N VAL A 50 -9.07 -1.15 13.85
CA VAL A 50 -10.09 -1.69 12.94
C VAL A 50 -9.68 -3.12 12.58
N PRO A 51 -10.37 -4.16 13.06
CA PRO A 51 -10.05 -5.54 12.72
C PRO A 51 -10.21 -5.82 11.23
N LEU A 52 -9.28 -6.60 10.66
CA LEU A 52 -9.29 -7.04 9.27
C LEU A 52 -9.43 -8.57 9.16
N LYS A 53 -9.82 -9.05 7.98
CA LYS A 53 -9.92 -10.48 7.69
C LYS A 53 -8.56 -11.20 7.53
N GLY A 54 -7.44 -10.46 7.57
CA GLY A 54 -6.10 -11.02 7.40
C GLY A 54 -4.99 -10.05 7.77
N ALA A 55 -3.74 -10.46 7.53
CA ALA A 55 -2.52 -9.76 7.90
C ALA A 55 -2.33 -8.47 7.09
N ALA A 56 -2.35 -7.32 7.76
CA ALA A 56 -2.08 -6.02 7.14
C ALA A 56 -0.57 -5.82 6.98
N VAL A 57 -0.11 -5.54 5.75
CA VAL A 57 1.31 -5.29 5.48
C VAL A 57 1.61 -3.80 5.31
N GLN A 58 0.83 -3.10 4.51
CA GLN A 58 1.02 -1.66 4.27
C GLN A 58 -0.30 -0.93 4.32
N THR A 59 -0.23 0.33 4.78
CA THR A 59 -1.37 1.25 4.74
C THR A 59 -1.19 2.31 3.65
N GLY A 60 -2.30 2.86 3.21
CA GLY A 60 -2.41 4.04 2.37
C GLY A 60 -3.49 4.97 2.91
N VAL A 61 -3.42 6.24 2.57
CA VAL A 61 -4.53 7.19 2.78
C VAL A 61 -4.76 7.91 1.47
N THR A 62 -6.00 7.99 1.02
CA THR A 62 -6.30 8.75 -0.20
C THR A 62 -6.02 10.24 0.03
N PRO A 63 -5.47 10.97 -0.98
CA PRO A 63 -5.16 12.40 -0.85
C PRO A 63 -6.34 13.29 -0.41
N ASP A 64 -7.57 12.91 -0.75
CA ASP A 64 -8.81 13.59 -0.29
C ASP A 64 -9.16 13.28 1.18
N GLY A 65 -8.42 12.38 1.83
CA GLY A 65 -8.66 11.98 3.22
C GLY A 65 -9.90 11.11 3.44
N LYS A 66 -10.52 10.60 2.37
CA LYS A 66 -11.76 9.81 2.48
C LYS A 66 -11.53 8.38 2.95
N TYR A 67 -10.51 7.72 2.44
CA TYR A 67 -10.24 6.31 2.72
C TYR A 67 -8.87 6.10 3.36
N ALA A 68 -8.86 5.29 4.42
CA ALA A 68 -7.66 4.58 4.85
C ALA A 68 -7.68 3.17 4.25
N LEU A 69 -6.55 2.79 3.65
CA LEU A 69 -6.38 1.56 2.88
C LEU A 69 -5.40 0.63 3.59
N ALA A 70 -5.56 -0.68 3.42
CA ALA A 70 -4.52 -1.62 3.82
C ALA A 70 -4.45 -2.81 2.85
N SER A 71 -3.23 -3.19 2.46
CA SER A 71 -3.02 -4.48 1.80
C SER A 71 -3.17 -5.61 2.81
N VAL A 72 -3.97 -6.63 2.47
CA VAL A 72 -4.22 -7.79 3.32
C VAL A 72 -3.62 -9.03 2.66
N TYR A 73 -2.42 -9.41 3.12
CA TYR A 73 -1.54 -10.35 2.43
C TYR A 73 -2.16 -11.75 2.26
N ASP A 74 -2.51 -12.39 3.37
CA ASP A 74 -3.03 -13.76 3.38
C ASP A 74 -4.46 -13.88 2.82
N ALA A 75 -5.24 -12.80 2.91
CA ALA A 75 -6.57 -12.73 2.34
C ALA A 75 -6.60 -12.21 0.89
N LYS A 76 -5.42 -11.87 0.30
CA LYS A 76 -5.28 -11.42 -1.09
C LYS A 76 -6.29 -10.34 -1.46
N SER A 77 -6.35 -9.28 -0.68
CA SER A 77 -7.34 -8.22 -0.84
C SER A 77 -6.79 -6.85 -0.44
N LEU A 78 -7.48 -5.80 -0.89
CA LEU A 78 -7.34 -4.45 -0.37
C LEU A 78 -8.48 -4.19 0.61
N ALA A 79 -8.16 -3.83 1.84
CA ALA A 79 -9.12 -3.28 2.80
C ALA A 79 -9.30 -1.78 2.53
N VAL A 80 -10.54 -1.33 2.47
CA VAL A 80 -10.94 0.07 2.24
C VAL A 80 -11.81 0.51 3.41
N TYR A 81 -11.25 1.34 4.28
CA TYR A 81 -11.93 1.88 5.44
C TYR A 81 -12.36 3.33 5.16
N ASP A 82 -13.65 3.56 5.05
CA ASP A 82 -14.23 4.90 4.94
C ASP A 82 -14.11 5.61 6.30
N ILE A 83 -13.32 6.68 6.34
CA ILE A 83 -12.94 7.35 7.58
C ILE A 83 -14.15 8.05 8.23
N ALA A 84 -15.02 8.64 7.43
CA ALA A 84 -16.17 9.39 7.92
C ALA A 84 -17.28 8.47 8.44
N SER A 85 -17.65 7.46 7.67
CA SER A 85 -18.72 6.51 8.05
C SER A 85 -18.24 5.36 8.93
N LYS A 86 -16.91 5.19 9.09
CA LYS A 86 -16.26 4.06 9.79
C LYS A 86 -16.63 2.69 9.21
N LYS A 87 -17.01 2.64 7.95
CA LYS A 87 -17.35 1.42 7.24
C LYS A 87 -16.12 0.79 6.62
N LEU A 88 -15.92 -0.51 6.88
CA LEU A 88 -14.89 -1.34 6.26
C LEU A 88 -15.48 -2.14 5.10
N SER A 89 -14.80 -2.10 3.96
CA SER A 89 -15.11 -2.87 2.76
C SER A 89 -13.83 -3.50 2.20
N TYR A 90 -13.96 -4.44 1.24
CA TYR A 90 -12.81 -5.10 0.64
C TYR A 90 -12.94 -5.15 -0.88
N VAL A 91 -11.80 -5.07 -1.56
CA VAL A 91 -11.66 -5.45 -2.96
C VAL A 91 -10.79 -6.70 -2.99
N ASP A 92 -11.37 -7.84 -3.35
CA ASP A 92 -10.61 -9.08 -3.49
C ASP A 92 -9.80 -9.05 -4.79
N LEU A 93 -8.54 -9.49 -4.70
CA LEU A 93 -7.66 -9.63 -5.85
C LEU A 93 -7.98 -10.93 -6.61
N PRO A 94 -7.61 -11.02 -7.91
CA PRO A 94 -7.77 -12.24 -8.70
C PRO A 94 -7.13 -13.47 -8.07
N LYS A 95 -7.58 -14.68 -8.46
CA LYS A 95 -7.10 -15.95 -7.89
C LYS A 95 -5.61 -16.17 -8.02
N GLU A 96 -5.00 -15.64 -9.07
CA GLU A 96 -3.57 -15.70 -9.36
C GLU A 96 -2.72 -14.86 -8.41
N ALA A 97 -3.30 -13.93 -7.65
CA ALA A 97 -2.59 -13.11 -6.68
C ALA A 97 -1.79 -13.97 -5.69
N LYS A 98 -0.57 -13.53 -5.38
CA LYS A 98 0.38 -14.24 -4.52
C LYS A 98 0.42 -13.68 -3.10
N GLY A 99 0.32 -12.36 -2.96
CA GLY A 99 0.32 -11.67 -1.68
C GLY A 99 0.61 -10.18 -1.86
N PRO A 100 -0.41 -9.31 -1.72
CA PRO A 100 -0.24 -7.87 -1.86
C PRO A 100 0.59 -7.30 -0.70
N VAL A 101 1.53 -6.41 -1.02
CA VAL A 101 2.41 -5.75 -0.04
C VAL A 101 2.25 -4.23 -0.10
N GLN A 102 3.06 -3.54 -0.86
CA GLN A 102 3.01 -2.08 -0.93
C GLN A 102 1.81 -1.60 -1.76
N ILE A 103 1.26 -0.47 -1.33
CA ILE A 103 0.13 0.19 -2.01
C ILE A 103 0.40 1.69 -2.10
N TYR A 104 -0.11 2.31 -3.16
CA TYR A 104 -0.02 3.76 -3.32
C TYR A 104 -1.25 4.31 -4.04
N PRO A 105 -2.05 5.19 -3.41
CA PRO A 105 -3.19 5.83 -4.05
C PRO A 105 -2.74 6.88 -5.08
N THR A 106 -3.55 7.09 -6.11
CA THR A 106 -3.31 8.14 -7.11
C THR A 106 -3.62 9.53 -6.55
N PRO A 107 -3.03 10.60 -7.13
CA PRO A 107 -3.24 11.98 -6.65
C PRO A 107 -4.71 12.44 -6.70
N ASP A 108 -5.51 11.89 -7.62
CA ASP A 108 -6.94 12.16 -7.75
C ASP A 108 -7.82 11.32 -6.79
N SER A 109 -7.22 10.51 -5.93
CA SER A 109 -7.89 9.63 -4.97
C SER A 109 -8.81 8.55 -5.59
N ARG A 110 -8.78 8.38 -6.91
CA ARG A 110 -9.67 7.45 -7.61
C ARG A 110 -9.13 6.03 -7.62
N PHE A 111 -7.83 5.87 -7.87
CA PHE A 111 -7.23 4.56 -7.98
C PHE A 111 -6.20 4.31 -6.89
N VAL A 112 -5.89 3.05 -6.66
CA VAL A 112 -4.74 2.62 -5.87
C VAL A 112 -3.99 1.52 -6.61
N TYR A 113 -2.67 1.65 -6.65
CA TYR A 113 -1.79 0.61 -7.18
C TYR A 113 -1.33 -0.29 -6.05
N VAL A 114 -1.34 -1.59 -6.31
CA VAL A 114 -1.03 -2.64 -5.34
C VAL A 114 0.01 -3.58 -5.94
N ALA A 115 1.18 -3.67 -5.31
CA ALA A 115 2.22 -4.62 -5.70
C ALA A 115 1.88 -6.02 -5.15
N ASP A 116 1.76 -7.00 -6.03
CA ASP A 116 1.50 -8.40 -5.68
C ASP A 116 2.82 -9.18 -5.63
N GLN A 117 3.51 -9.04 -4.51
CA GLN A 117 4.85 -9.59 -4.35
C GLN A 117 4.89 -11.11 -4.18
N GLY A 118 3.97 -11.68 -3.38
CA GLY A 118 4.16 -13.05 -2.90
C GLY A 118 5.48 -13.20 -2.12
N TYR A 119 6.27 -14.23 -2.41
CA TYR A 119 7.62 -14.51 -1.91
C TYR A 119 7.73 -14.80 -0.42
N TYR A 120 7.13 -13.98 0.44
CA TYR A 120 7.11 -14.22 1.89
C TYR A 120 6.06 -15.27 2.29
N PHE A 121 6.18 -15.81 3.50
CA PHE A 121 5.26 -16.80 4.07
C PHE A 121 5.05 -18.04 3.17
N ASN A 122 6.14 -18.54 2.55
CA ASN A 122 6.14 -19.69 1.64
C ASN A 122 5.23 -19.53 0.40
N GLN A 123 4.92 -18.29 -0.01
CA GLN A 123 4.23 -18.03 -1.26
C GLN A 123 5.23 -17.93 -2.41
N PRO A 124 4.89 -18.38 -3.63
CA PRO A 124 5.70 -18.10 -4.81
C PRO A 124 5.79 -16.60 -5.07
N ALA A 125 6.87 -16.15 -5.70
CA ALA A 125 6.99 -14.77 -6.14
C ALA A 125 5.89 -14.42 -7.14
N GLY A 126 5.30 -13.24 -6.97
CA GLY A 126 4.40 -12.62 -7.93
C GLY A 126 5.14 -11.82 -9.00
N ASP A 127 4.43 -11.36 -10.00
CA ASP A 127 4.94 -10.49 -11.06
C ASP A 127 3.88 -9.47 -11.53
N LEU A 128 2.84 -9.26 -10.73
CA LEU A 128 1.70 -8.41 -11.06
C LEU A 128 1.62 -7.16 -10.19
N VAL A 129 1.09 -6.11 -10.79
CA VAL A 129 0.65 -4.89 -10.11
C VAL A 129 -0.82 -4.68 -10.46
N TYR A 130 -1.66 -4.54 -9.45
CA TYR A 130 -3.08 -4.29 -9.65
C TYR A 130 -3.39 -2.81 -9.52
N LYS A 131 -4.18 -2.28 -10.45
CA LYS A 131 -4.82 -0.96 -10.36
C LYS A 131 -6.27 -1.17 -9.93
N ILE A 132 -6.62 -0.67 -8.77
CA ILE A 132 -7.95 -0.82 -8.17
C ILE A 132 -8.69 0.51 -8.27
N ASP A 133 -9.91 0.48 -8.80
CA ASP A 133 -10.83 1.62 -8.81
C ASP A 133 -11.60 1.66 -7.48
N LEU A 134 -11.40 2.72 -6.71
CA LEU A 134 -12.03 2.91 -5.39
C LEU A 134 -13.49 3.39 -5.49
N GLN A 135 -13.94 3.89 -6.63
CA GLN A 135 -15.35 4.23 -6.86
C GLN A 135 -16.16 2.98 -7.21
N GLU A 136 -15.60 2.14 -8.11
CA GLU A 136 -16.25 0.91 -8.56
C GLU A 136 -15.98 -0.29 -7.62
N MET A 137 -15.08 -0.10 -6.65
CA MET A 137 -14.66 -1.15 -5.69
C MET A 137 -14.26 -2.46 -6.36
N LYS A 138 -13.44 -2.36 -7.43
CA LYS A 138 -12.97 -3.52 -8.22
C LYS A 138 -11.56 -3.32 -8.76
N VAL A 139 -10.92 -4.41 -9.13
CA VAL A 139 -9.68 -4.37 -9.93
C VAL A 139 -10.03 -3.87 -11.33
N ALA A 140 -9.47 -2.71 -11.70
CA ALA A 140 -9.66 -2.10 -13.01
C ALA A 140 -8.67 -2.65 -14.04
N GLU A 141 -7.42 -2.86 -13.63
CA GLU A 141 -6.34 -3.35 -14.51
C GLU A 141 -5.41 -4.30 -13.76
N THR A 142 -4.87 -5.29 -14.48
CA THR A 142 -3.78 -6.16 -14.04
C THR A 142 -2.58 -5.89 -14.94
N ILE A 143 -1.48 -5.42 -14.37
CA ILE A 143 -0.31 -4.95 -15.08
C ILE A 143 0.86 -5.89 -14.75
N LYS A 144 1.58 -6.35 -15.77
CA LYS A 144 2.77 -7.16 -15.56
C LYS A 144 3.94 -6.26 -15.16
N GLY A 145 4.59 -6.58 -14.06
CA GLY A 145 5.79 -5.93 -13.55
C GLY A 145 7.05 -6.80 -13.69
N GLY A 146 8.01 -6.63 -12.78
CA GLY A 146 9.16 -7.52 -12.63
C GLY A 146 8.90 -8.63 -11.61
N ASN A 147 9.97 -9.31 -11.20
CA ASN A 147 9.88 -10.42 -10.26
C ASN A 147 9.79 -9.93 -8.81
N ALA A 148 8.75 -10.33 -8.10
CA ALA A 148 8.40 -9.90 -6.74
C ALA A 148 8.29 -8.36 -6.61
N PRO A 149 7.30 -7.71 -7.27
CA PRO A 149 7.09 -6.27 -7.14
C PRO A 149 6.82 -5.90 -5.68
N HIS A 150 7.52 -4.87 -5.18
CA HIS A 150 7.47 -4.51 -3.76
C HIS A 150 7.09 -3.05 -3.54
N GLY A 151 8.04 -2.11 -3.66
CA GLY A 151 7.80 -0.69 -3.46
C GLY A 151 6.96 -0.09 -4.59
N VAL A 152 6.00 0.76 -4.27
CA VAL A 152 5.17 1.47 -5.24
C VAL A 152 5.14 2.95 -4.93
N ALA A 153 5.32 3.79 -5.94
CA ALA A 153 5.09 5.23 -5.89
C ALA A 153 4.42 5.72 -7.17
N VAL A 154 3.56 6.72 -7.07
CA VAL A 154 2.86 7.33 -8.19
C VAL A 154 3.37 8.75 -8.37
N SER A 155 3.67 9.17 -9.61
CA SER A 155 4.10 10.54 -9.91
C SER A 155 3.04 11.59 -9.49
N LYS A 156 3.50 12.81 -9.20
CA LYS A 156 2.62 13.92 -8.75
C LYS A 156 1.48 14.23 -9.72
N ASP A 157 1.74 14.04 -11.02
CA ASP A 157 0.74 14.24 -12.09
C ASP A 157 -0.10 12.98 -12.37
N GLY A 158 0.15 11.89 -11.68
CA GLY A 158 -0.57 10.62 -11.82
C GLY A 158 -0.26 9.83 -13.09
N LYS A 159 0.72 10.28 -13.93
CA LYS A 159 0.99 9.65 -15.23
C LYS A 159 1.87 8.41 -15.18
N PHE A 160 2.72 8.32 -14.17
CA PHE A 160 3.65 7.20 -14.03
C PHE A 160 3.56 6.54 -12.67
N VAL A 161 3.75 5.22 -12.67
CA VAL A 161 3.89 4.41 -11.47
C VAL A 161 5.26 3.75 -11.48
N TYR A 162 5.97 3.88 -10.38
CA TYR A 162 7.31 3.32 -10.18
C TYR A 162 7.19 2.13 -9.24
N VAL A 163 7.72 0.99 -9.65
CA VAL A 163 7.62 -0.26 -8.87
C VAL A 163 8.98 -0.91 -8.78
N THR A 164 9.49 -1.07 -7.55
CA THR A 164 10.71 -1.85 -7.32
C THR A 164 10.41 -3.34 -7.40
N ASN A 165 11.27 -4.11 -8.05
CA ASN A 165 11.12 -5.55 -8.21
C ASN A 165 12.22 -6.26 -7.42
N LEU A 166 11.85 -6.84 -6.28
CA LEU A 166 12.75 -7.34 -5.25
C LEU A 166 13.73 -8.40 -5.78
N LEU A 167 13.26 -9.32 -6.65
CA LEU A 167 14.03 -10.48 -7.11
C LEU A 167 14.61 -10.32 -8.53
N SER A 168 14.30 -9.22 -9.22
CA SER A 168 14.91 -8.91 -10.53
C SER A 168 15.88 -7.73 -10.50
N ASP A 169 16.08 -7.10 -9.32
CA ASP A 169 17.05 -6.02 -9.10
C ASP A 169 16.82 -4.84 -10.06
N ASP A 170 15.57 -4.47 -10.26
CA ASP A 170 15.18 -3.40 -11.17
C ASP A 170 13.97 -2.60 -10.68
N LEU A 171 13.71 -1.49 -11.36
CA LEU A 171 12.57 -0.62 -11.21
C LEU A 171 11.77 -0.64 -12.51
N SER A 172 10.50 -1.02 -12.44
CA SER A 172 9.53 -0.85 -13.51
C SER A 172 8.95 0.56 -13.51
N VAL A 173 8.89 1.18 -14.68
CA VAL A 173 8.14 2.42 -14.93
C VAL A 173 6.89 2.06 -15.73
N ILE A 174 5.72 2.29 -15.14
CA ILE A 174 4.44 1.97 -15.75
C ILE A 174 3.76 3.27 -16.17
N ASP A 175 3.30 3.33 -17.42
CA ASP A 175 2.38 4.38 -17.87
C ASP A 175 1.00 4.10 -17.29
N ALA A 176 0.50 5.01 -16.44
CA ALA A 176 -0.75 4.84 -15.71
C ALA A 176 -2.01 4.93 -16.61
N VAL A 177 -1.89 5.57 -17.79
CA VAL A 177 -2.98 5.69 -18.78
C VAL A 177 -3.00 4.48 -19.70
N ALA A 178 -1.81 4.07 -20.20
CA ALA A 178 -1.71 2.92 -21.08
C ALA A 178 -1.81 1.57 -20.35
N GLY A 179 -1.71 1.56 -19.01
CA GLY A 179 -1.78 0.35 -18.19
C GLY A 179 -0.65 -0.64 -18.47
N LYS A 180 0.56 -0.17 -18.82
CA LYS A 180 1.67 -1.05 -19.20
C LYS A 180 3.03 -0.51 -18.78
N GLU A 181 3.98 -1.42 -18.57
CA GLU A 181 5.39 -1.07 -18.36
C GLU A 181 5.95 -0.41 -19.64
N VAL A 182 6.58 0.76 -19.48
CA VAL A 182 7.20 1.52 -20.56
C VAL A 182 8.72 1.61 -20.44
N ALA A 183 9.26 1.35 -19.25
CA ALA A 183 10.70 1.27 -19.03
C ALA A 183 11.02 0.35 -17.85
N LYS A 184 12.22 -0.22 -17.89
CA LYS A 184 12.80 -1.01 -16.80
C LYS A 184 14.22 -0.53 -16.55
N ILE A 185 14.53 -0.18 -15.31
CA ILE A 185 15.80 0.43 -14.92
C ILE A 185 16.51 -0.51 -13.95
N LYS A 186 17.72 -0.94 -14.28
CA LYS A 186 18.55 -1.69 -13.32
C LYS A 186 18.97 -0.80 -12.16
N ILE A 187 18.78 -1.31 -10.94
CA ILE A 187 19.15 -0.63 -9.69
C ILE A 187 19.91 -1.59 -8.77
N GLY A 188 20.08 -1.23 -7.50
CA GLY A 188 20.74 -2.09 -6.52
C GLY A 188 20.00 -3.41 -6.28
N LYS A 189 20.69 -4.35 -5.61
CA LYS A 189 20.12 -5.67 -5.29
C LYS A 189 18.97 -5.59 -4.29
N MET A 190 17.95 -6.40 -4.52
CA MET A 190 16.77 -6.56 -3.67
C MET A 190 16.13 -5.22 -3.27
N PRO A 191 15.78 -4.36 -4.23
CA PRO A 191 15.20 -3.06 -3.94
C PRO A 191 13.85 -3.23 -3.26
N ASN A 192 13.69 -2.61 -2.10
CA ASN A 192 12.53 -2.81 -1.23
C ASN A 192 11.55 -1.64 -1.29
N GLY A 193 12.06 -0.40 -1.31
CA GLY A 193 11.22 0.79 -1.30
C GLY A 193 11.51 1.75 -2.45
N VAL A 194 10.55 2.62 -2.74
CA VAL A 194 10.69 3.74 -3.67
C VAL A 194 9.96 4.95 -3.10
N SER A 195 10.56 6.11 -3.24
CA SER A 195 9.98 7.39 -2.87
C SER A 195 10.31 8.43 -3.92
N LEU A 196 9.41 9.37 -4.15
CA LEU A 196 9.60 10.47 -5.09
C LEU A 196 9.80 11.75 -4.28
N PHE A 197 10.91 12.43 -4.56
CA PHE A 197 11.16 13.75 -4.02
C PHE A 197 10.74 14.80 -5.06
N TYR A 198 9.81 15.63 -4.68
CA TYR A 198 9.42 16.79 -5.45
C TYR A 198 10.08 18.00 -4.79
N GLY A 199 11.27 18.39 -5.28
CA GLY A 199 11.96 19.59 -4.79
C GLY A 199 11.03 20.79 -4.78
N GLU A 200 11.31 21.75 -3.89
CA GLU A 200 10.67 23.07 -3.98
C GLU A 200 11.01 23.67 -5.34
N GLY A 201 9.99 23.75 -6.21
CA GLY A 201 10.06 24.43 -7.49
C GLY A 201 9.82 25.91 -7.35
#